data_cf51b4e6c5404eabf196fcba670b810a
#
_entry.id   cf51b4e6c5404eabf196fcba670b810a
#
_cell.length_a   1.000
_cell.length_b   1.000
_cell.length_c   1.000
_cell.angle_alpha   90.00
_cell.angle_beta   90.00
_cell.angle_gamma   90.00
#
_symmetry.space_group_name_H-M   'P 1'
#
loop_
_entity.id
_entity.type
_entity.pdbx_description
1 polymer ?
#
loop_
_entity_poly.entity_id
_entity_poly.type
_entity_poly.pdbx_seq_one_letter_code
_entity_poly.pdbx_strand_id
1 'polypeptide(L)'
;MAKIDILLNLINFTKDISAIKSDLAKIGFDSESELVTITKNTIANILNRVIDKEISYELLEEWANLIECREDIGYEDEILQEIHI
;
A
#
# COMPACT_ATOMS: atom_id res chain seq x y z
N MET A 1 0.55 10.16 -15.39
CA MET A 1 1.33 9.32 -14.46
C MET A 1 1.04 7.86 -14.75
N ALA A 2 2.04 7.02 -14.81
CA ALA A 2 1.84 5.61 -15.07
C ALA A 2 1.17 4.92 -13.87
N LYS A 3 0.36 3.91 -14.14
CA LYS A 3 -0.36 3.16 -13.12
C LYS A 3 0.59 2.58 -12.05
N ILE A 4 1.74 2.04 -12.47
CA ILE A 4 2.74 1.48 -11.56
C ILE A 4 3.26 2.55 -10.60
N ASP A 5 3.51 3.78 -11.07
CA ASP A 5 3.98 4.87 -10.23
C ASP A 5 2.95 5.21 -9.15
N ILE A 6 1.68 5.21 -9.50
CA ILE A 6 0.60 5.47 -8.56
C ILE A 6 0.54 4.37 -7.49
N LEU A 7 0.67 3.11 -7.91
CA LEU A 7 0.67 1.99 -6.97
C LEU A 7 1.91 2.00 -6.07
N LEU A 8 3.06 2.36 -6.60
CA LEU A 8 4.28 2.50 -5.78
C LEU A 8 4.12 3.62 -4.74
N ASN A 9 3.50 4.73 -5.11
CA ASN A 9 3.20 5.79 -4.14
C ASN A 9 2.27 5.29 -3.04
N LEU A 10 1.30 4.46 -3.38
CA LEU A 10 0.39 3.87 -2.40
C LEU A 10 1.14 2.94 -1.44
N ILE A 11 1.87 1.95 -1.95
CA ILE A 11 2.52 0.96 -1.07
C ILE A 11 3.61 1.56 -0.21
N ASN A 12 4.29 2.61 -0.68
CA ASN A 12 5.32 3.31 0.07
C ASN A 12 4.78 4.50 0.88
N PHE A 13 3.51 4.81 0.72
CA PHE A 13 2.84 5.92 1.40
C PHE A 13 3.64 7.23 1.26
N THR A 14 3.93 7.61 0.03
CA THR A 14 4.81 8.75 -0.26
C THR A 14 4.09 10.09 -0.35
N LYS A 15 2.76 10.06 -0.38
CA LYS A 15 1.89 11.25 -0.46
C LYS A 15 0.80 11.18 0.60
N ASP A 16 0.11 12.27 0.83
CA ASP A 16 -1.09 12.29 1.67
C ASP A 16 -2.10 11.28 1.16
N ILE A 17 -2.82 10.65 2.08
CA ILE A 17 -3.83 9.63 1.73
C ILE A 17 -4.88 10.18 0.77
N SER A 18 -5.27 11.45 0.90
CA SER A 18 -6.24 12.08 -0.01
C SER A 18 -5.71 12.18 -1.43
N ALA A 19 -4.43 12.51 -1.59
CA ALA A 19 -3.77 12.56 -2.91
C ALA A 19 -3.69 11.18 -3.52
N ILE A 20 -3.35 10.17 -2.72
CA ILE A 20 -3.29 8.77 -3.16
C ILE A 20 -4.67 8.31 -3.62
N LYS A 21 -5.72 8.57 -2.86
CA LYS A 21 -7.10 8.23 -3.23
C LYS A 21 -7.51 8.88 -4.54
N SER A 22 -7.14 10.14 -4.73
CA SER A 22 -7.44 10.88 -5.96
C SER A 22 -6.74 10.25 -7.16
N ASP A 23 -5.47 9.88 -7.02
CA ASP A 23 -4.71 9.22 -8.08
C ASP A 23 -5.29 7.85 -8.40
N LEU A 24 -5.68 7.07 -7.38
CA LEU A 24 -6.30 5.77 -7.57
C LEU A 24 -7.62 5.87 -8.32
N ALA A 25 -8.40 6.91 -8.05
CA ALA A 25 -9.65 7.14 -8.76
C ALA A 25 -9.44 7.36 -10.27
N LYS A 26 -8.30 7.92 -10.65
CA LYS A 26 -7.98 8.17 -12.07
C LYS A 26 -7.61 6.90 -12.81
N ILE A 27 -7.03 5.91 -12.13
CA ILE A 27 -6.63 4.65 -12.79
C ILE A 27 -7.72 3.57 -12.69
N GLY A 28 -8.75 3.81 -11.93
CA GLY A 28 -9.88 2.89 -11.75
C GLY A 28 -9.49 1.61 -11.01
N PHE A 29 -10.32 0.58 -11.19
CA PHE A 29 -10.07 -0.72 -10.57
C PHE A 29 -9.30 -1.63 -11.52
N ASP A 30 -8.38 -2.36 -10.96
CA ASP A 30 -7.91 -3.67 -11.36
C ASP A 30 -7.27 -3.90 -12.70
N SER A 31 -6.05 -4.33 -12.61
CA SER A 31 -5.57 -5.27 -13.59
C SER A 31 -5.75 -6.68 -13.03
N GLU A 32 -5.81 -7.68 -13.90
CA GLU A 32 -5.95 -9.08 -13.54
C GLU A 32 -4.66 -9.66 -12.96
N SER A 33 -3.57 -8.92 -13.01
CA SER A 33 -2.26 -9.38 -12.54
C SER A 33 -1.66 -8.41 -11.54
N GLU A 34 -0.81 -8.94 -10.67
CA GLU A 34 -0.05 -8.13 -9.74
C GLU A 34 0.95 -7.25 -10.49
N LEU A 35 0.91 -5.96 -10.22
CA LEU A 35 1.82 -4.99 -10.83
C LEU A 35 2.92 -4.55 -9.88
N VAL A 36 2.65 -4.58 -8.57
CA VAL A 36 3.62 -4.24 -7.53
C VAL A 36 3.50 -5.24 -6.40
N THR A 37 4.58 -5.41 -5.64
CA THR A 37 4.62 -6.36 -4.52
C THR A 37 5.05 -5.66 -3.24
N ILE A 38 4.31 -5.89 -2.17
CA ILE A 38 4.68 -5.39 -0.84
C ILE A 38 5.68 -6.37 -0.23
N THR A 39 6.83 -5.84 0.19
CA THR A 39 7.89 -6.62 0.81
C THR A 39 7.91 -6.36 2.32
N LYS A 40 8.66 -7.17 3.05
CA LYS A 40 8.91 -6.94 4.48
C LYS A 40 9.51 -5.56 4.72
N ASN A 41 10.43 -5.12 3.87
CA ASN A 41 11.04 -3.80 4.00
C ASN A 41 10.01 -2.69 3.85
N THR A 42 9.07 -2.83 2.93
CA THR A 42 7.99 -1.87 2.73
C THR A 42 7.16 -1.74 4.01
N ILE A 43 6.75 -2.86 4.60
CA ILE A 43 5.96 -2.86 5.83
C ILE A 43 6.76 -2.30 7.00
N ALA A 44 8.03 -2.70 7.14
CA ALA A 44 8.90 -2.20 8.20
C ALA A 44 9.04 -0.68 8.13
N ASN A 45 9.20 -0.12 6.94
CA ASN A 45 9.30 1.32 6.75
C ASN A 45 8.01 2.04 7.18
N ILE A 46 6.85 1.50 6.82
CA ILE A 46 5.57 2.08 7.21
C ILE A 46 5.39 2.01 8.73
N LEU A 47 5.70 0.87 9.34
CA LEU A 47 5.57 0.70 10.79
C LEU A 47 6.52 1.62 11.56
N ASN A 48 7.74 1.81 11.06
CA ASN A 48 8.68 2.76 11.67
C ASN A 48 8.14 4.19 11.65
N ARG A 49 7.46 4.57 10.57
CA ARG A 49 6.83 5.89 10.46
C ARG A 49 5.68 6.04 11.45
N VAL A 50 4.95 4.98 11.74
CA VAL A 50 3.92 4.97 12.79
C VAL A 50 4.55 5.15 14.17
N ILE A 51 5.65 4.45 14.43
CA ILE A 51 6.40 4.57 15.69
C ILE A 51 6.91 5.99 15.87
N ASP A 52 7.41 6.60 14.81
CA ASP A 52 7.92 7.99 14.82
C ASP A 52 6.79 9.03 14.80
N LYS A 53 5.54 8.59 14.78
CA LYS A 53 4.35 9.44 14.77
C LYS A 53 4.16 10.27 13.50
N GLU A 54 4.83 9.90 12.42
CA GLU A 54 4.59 10.50 11.10
C GLU A 54 3.25 10.05 10.52
N ILE A 55 2.84 8.82 10.84
CA ILE A 55 1.58 8.22 10.39
C ILE A 55 0.80 7.81 11.64
N SER A 56 -0.45 8.25 11.72
CA SER A 56 -1.34 7.84 12.81
C SER A 56 -1.86 6.42 12.59
N TYR A 57 -2.38 5.78 13.64
CA TYR A 57 -3.03 4.48 13.50
C TYR A 57 -4.22 4.52 12.56
N GLU A 58 -4.96 5.63 12.56
CA GLU A 58 -6.12 5.81 11.68
C GLU A 58 -5.68 5.84 10.21
N LEU A 59 -4.59 6.52 9.92
CA LEU A 59 -4.03 6.56 8.57
C LEU A 59 -3.46 5.20 8.16
N LEU A 60 -2.84 4.49 9.09
CA LEU A 60 -2.35 3.14 8.83
C LEU A 60 -3.51 2.21 8.45
N GLU A 61 -4.63 2.30 9.14
CA GLU A 61 -5.83 1.52 8.85
C GLU A 61 -6.39 1.84 7.47
N GLU A 62 -6.50 3.12 7.13
CA GLU A 62 -6.96 3.54 5.80
C GLU A 62 -6.03 3.03 4.70
N TRP A 63 -4.72 3.12 4.93
CA TRP A 63 -3.72 2.63 3.99
C TRP A 63 -3.87 1.13 3.77
N ALA A 64 -4.00 0.36 4.84
CA ALA A 64 -4.18 -1.09 4.75
C ALA A 64 -5.46 -1.46 4.00
N ASN A 65 -6.55 -0.76 4.27
CA ASN A 65 -7.83 -0.99 3.60
C ASN A 65 -7.74 -0.71 2.10
N LEU A 66 -7.04 0.33 1.70
CA LEU A 66 -6.83 0.64 0.29
C LEU A 66 -6.06 -0.47 -0.42
N ILE A 67 -5.08 -1.04 0.23
CA ILE A 67 -4.28 -2.13 -0.31
C ILE A 67 -5.09 -3.41 -0.43
N GLU A 68 -5.84 -3.77 0.61
CA GLU A 68 -6.66 -4.99 0.63
C GLU A 68 -7.72 -5.01 -0.46
N CYS A 69 -8.20 -3.86 -0.87
CA CYS A 69 -9.22 -3.75 -1.91
C CYS A 69 -8.69 -3.92 -3.32
N ARG A 70 -7.36 -4.03 -3.50
CA ARG A 70 -6.76 -4.08 -4.83
C ARG A 70 -6.15 -5.43 -5.12
N GLU A 71 -6.42 -5.93 -6.34
CA GLU A 71 -5.87 -7.20 -6.83
C GLU A 71 -4.52 -7.03 -7.54
N ASP A 72 -4.18 -5.80 -7.93
CA ASP A 72 -2.92 -5.48 -8.61
C ASP A 72 -1.74 -5.27 -7.64
N ILE A 73 -1.97 -5.45 -6.34
CA ILE A 73 -0.94 -5.42 -5.31
C ILE A 73 -0.78 -6.82 -4.72
N GLY A 74 0.41 -7.37 -4.84
CA GLY A 74 0.75 -8.66 -4.25
C GLY A 74 1.54 -8.52 -2.96
N TYR A 75 1.74 -9.63 -2.29
CA TYR A 75 2.51 -9.71 -1.04
C TYR A 75 3.63 -10.71 -1.19
N GLU A 76 4.76 -10.39 -0.57
CA GLU A 76 5.87 -11.33 -0.46
C GLU A 76 5.42 -12.55 0.34
N ASP A 77 5.87 -13.76 -0.07
CA ASP A 77 5.46 -15.02 0.55
C ASP A 77 5.68 -15.08 2.05
N GLU A 78 6.79 -14.52 2.53
CA GLU A 78 7.11 -14.49 3.95
C GLU A 78 6.08 -13.70 4.76
N ILE A 79 5.53 -12.63 4.17
CA ILE A 79 4.49 -11.83 4.82
C ILE A 79 3.22 -12.66 4.96
N LEU A 80 2.85 -13.40 3.92
CA LEU A 80 1.66 -14.26 3.96
C LEU A 80 1.78 -15.32 5.04
N GLN A 81 2.94 -15.90 5.22
CA GLN A 81 3.19 -16.87 6.28
C GLN A 81 3.02 -16.27 7.67
N GLU A 82 3.50 -15.06 7.88
CA GLU A 82 3.37 -14.36 9.16
C GLU A 82 1.93 -14.00 9.48
N ILE A 83 1.14 -13.66 8.47
CA ILE A 83 -0.26 -13.28 8.64
C ILE A 83 -1.13 -14.48 9.00
N HIS A 84 -0.77 -15.67 8.57
CA HIS A 84 -1.55 -16.88 8.76
C HIS A 84 -1.27 -17.66 10.04
N ILE A 85 -0.49 -17.12 10.92
CA ILE A 85 -0.18 -17.76 12.20
C ILE A 85 -1.33 -17.65 13.21
#